data_df38a51530fac44c06f27814f0bb83f9
#
_entry.id   df38a51530fac44c06f27814f0bb83f9
#
_cell.length_a   1.000
_cell.length_b   1.000
_cell.length_c   1.000
_cell.angle_alpha   90.00
_cell.angle_beta   90.00
_cell.angle_gamma   90.00
#
_symmetry.space_group_name_H-M   'P 1'
#
loop_
_entity.id
_entity.type
_entity.pdbx_description
1 polymer ?
#
loop_
_entity_poly.entity_id
_entity_poly.type
_entity_poly.pdbx_seq_one_letter_code
_entity_poly.pdbx_strand_id
1 'polypeptide(L)'
;MTFRCDAVAGALAVMRGVVPAFLCVLVFNTGAARAEAPAPKDVETIQTCLKDKDNAQDTCIGIIARPCIGDEGARAPSEVIACFDREEQVWDQLLTTAYRELNDSLTSEQRDKLRAMQHSWLDTLERTCAFYYQYFQGSMANPMMANCRNRETARRALFLIRFADDLPKDKGR
;
A
#
# COMPACT_ATOMS: atom_id res chain seq x y z
N MET A 1 24.52 -17.21 -8.29
CA MET A 1 23.92 -17.48 -9.61
C MET A 1 24.84 -18.39 -10.37
N THR A 2 24.59 -19.68 -10.31
CA THR A 2 25.42 -20.70 -10.94
C THR A 2 24.64 -21.32 -12.10
N PHE A 3 25.10 -21.06 -13.31
CA PHE A 3 24.61 -21.72 -14.52
C PHE A 3 25.13 -23.14 -14.58
N ARG A 4 24.25 -24.13 -14.61
CA ARG A 4 24.57 -25.48 -15.01
C ARG A 4 23.90 -25.76 -16.35
N CYS A 5 24.70 -25.85 -17.41
CA CYS A 5 24.34 -26.49 -18.65
C CYS A 5 24.92 -27.89 -18.63
N ASP A 6 24.05 -28.90 -18.49
CA ASP A 6 24.46 -30.28 -18.68
C ASP A 6 24.39 -30.62 -20.17
N ALA A 7 25.58 -30.83 -20.75
CA ALA A 7 25.72 -31.32 -22.12
C ALA A 7 25.60 -32.85 -22.10
N VAL A 8 24.58 -33.38 -22.78
CA VAL A 8 24.47 -34.80 -23.12
C VAL A 8 25.07 -35.04 -24.48
N ALA A 9 26.20 -35.74 -24.48
CA ALA A 9 26.85 -36.20 -25.70
C ALA A 9 26.16 -37.46 -26.23
N GLY A 10 25.70 -37.42 -27.45
CA GLY A 10 25.13 -38.55 -28.18
C GLY A 10 25.50 -38.55 -29.66
N ALA A 11 26.42 -39.43 -29.98
CA ALA A 11 26.78 -40.10 -31.23
C ALA A 11 26.35 -39.52 -32.62
N LEU A 12 27.38 -39.43 -33.49
CA LEU A 12 27.37 -39.13 -34.91
C LEU A 12 26.39 -39.95 -35.74
N ALA A 13 25.57 -39.27 -36.51
CA ALA A 13 25.09 -39.75 -37.82
C ALA A 13 25.03 -38.57 -38.80
N VAL A 14 25.82 -38.66 -39.85
CA VAL A 14 25.93 -37.70 -40.96
C VAL A 14 24.69 -37.85 -41.86
N MET A 15 23.84 -36.82 -41.94
CA MET A 15 22.98 -36.58 -43.12
C MET A 15 22.46 -35.13 -43.15
N ARG A 16 22.87 -34.45 -44.23
CA ARG A 16 22.28 -33.27 -44.91
C ARG A 16 21.23 -32.40 -44.18
N GLY A 17 21.66 -31.25 -43.77
CA GLY A 17 21.05 -29.96 -44.12
C GLY A 17 19.62 -29.71 -43.66
N VAL A 18 19.34 -29.68 -42.34
CA VAL A 18 18.25 -28.88 -41.78
C VAL A 18 18.71 -28.39 -40.40
N VAL A 19 18.96 -27.09 -40.29
CA VAL A 19 19.25 -26.45 -39.00
C VAL A 19 17.90 -26.32 -38.26
N PRO A 20 17.66 -27.02 -37.15
CA PRO A 20 16.49 -26.74 -36.35
C PRO A 20 16.74 -25.42 -35.61
N ALA A 21 15.98 -24.39 -35.98
CA ALA A 21 15.87 -23.18 -35.19
C ALA A 21 15.26 -23.56 -33.82
N PHE A 22 16.11 -23.71 -32.81
CA PHE A 22 15.65 -23.82 -31.43
C PHE A 22 15.06 -22.48 -31.01
N LEU A 23 13.72 -22.39 -31.08
CA LEU A 23 12.97 -21.28 -30.55
C LEU A 23 13.04 -21.40 -29.01
N CYS A 24 14.00 -20.73 -28.39
CA CYS A 24 14.07 -20.58 -26.94
C CYS A 24 12.89 -19.68 -26.51
N VAL A 25 11.78 -20.27 -26.14
CA VAL A 25 10.66 -19.55 -25.55
C VAL A 25 11.08 -19.14 -24.14
N LEU A 26 11.57 -17.91 -23.99
CA LEU A 26 11.78 -17.29 -22.68
C LEU A 26 10.41 -17.04 -22.05
N VAL A 27 9.97 -17.96 -21.22
CA VAL A 27 8.80 -17.73 -20.35
C VAL A 27 9.23 -16.72 -19.27
N PHE A 28 9.01 -15.43 -19.55
CA PHE A 28 9.07 -14.40 -18.51
C PHE A 28 7.91 -14.62 -17.55
N ASN A 29 8.16 -15.31 -16.44
CA ASN A 29 7.26 -15.30 -15.31
C ASN A 29 7.32 -13.90 -14.69
N THR A 30 6.53 -12.96 -15.19
CA THR A 30 6.27 -11.68 -14.55
C THR A 30 5.34 -11.96 -13.37
N GLY A 31 5.89 -12.47 -12.28
CA GLY A 31 5.23 -12.45 -10.99
C GLY A 31 5.05 -10.98 -10.61
N ALA A 32 3.89 -10.41 -10.89
CA ALA A 32 3.51 -9.13 -10.30
C ALA A 32 3.59 -9.32 -8.78
N ALA A 33 4.52 -8.62 -8.13
CA ALA A 33 4.59 -8.57 -6.68
C ALA A 33 3.26 -8.01 -6.18
N ARG A 34 2.38 -8.91 -5.73
CA ARG A 34 1.11 -8.52 -5.14
C ARG A 34 1.45 -7.95 -3.78
N ALA A 35 1.10 -6.70 -3.53
CA ALA A 35 1.19 -6.14 -2.19
C ALA A 35 0.47 -7.11 -1.23
N GLU A 36 1.17 -7.55 -0.19
CA GLU A 36 0.61 -8.44 0.82
C GLU A 36 -0.54 -7.73 1.52
N ALA A 37 -1.68 -8.42 1.64
CA ALA A 37 -2.83 -7.85 2.32
C ALA A 37 -2.51 -7.66 3.81
N PRO A 38 -3.01 -6.59 4.46
CA PRO A 38 -2.78 -6.38 5.88
C PRO A 38 -3.34 -7.54 6.72
N ALA A 39 -2.70 -7.79 7.88
CA ALA A 39 -3.11 -8.87 8.77
C ALA A 39 -4.57 -8.66 9.24
N PRO A 40 -5.43 -9.69 9.22
CA PRO A 40 -6.85 -9.55 9.59
C PRO A 40 -7.05 -8.95 10.99
N LYS A 41 -6.17 -9.31 11.95
CA LYS A 41 -6.21 -8.76 13.31
C LYS A 41 -5.97 -7.24 13.35
N ASP A 42 -5.11 -6.73 12.49
CA ASP A 42 -4.82 -5.31 12.43
C ASP A 42 -6.01 -4.53 11.85
N VAL A 43 -6.64 -5.09 10.82
CA VAL A 43 -7.88 -4.55 10.25
C VAL A 43 -8.98 -4.50 11.32
N GLU A 44 -9.18 -5.59 12.06
CA GLU A 44 -10.17 -5.67 13.16
C GLU A 44 -9.88 -4.63 14.25
N THR A 45 -8.61 -4.44 14.61
CA THR A 45 -8.19 -3.47 15.63
C THR A 45 -8.59 -2.05 15.25
N ILE A 46 -8.27 -1.60 14.03
CA ILE A 46 -8.65 -0.25 13.57
C ILE A 46 -10.18 -0.15 13.43
N GLN A 47 -10.85 -1.13 12.84
CA GLN A 47 -12.30 -1.11 12.68
C GLN A 47 -13.05 -1.07 14.02
N THR A 48 -12.54 -1.76 15.04
CA THR A 48 -13.12 -1.73 16.39
C THR A 48 -12.96 -0.35 17.00
N CYS A 49 -11.78 0.27 16.89
CA CYS A 49 -11.55 1.63 17.33
C CYS A 49 -12.49 2.64 16.63
N LEU A 50 -12.69 2.50 15.32
CA LEU A 50 -13.55 3.41 14.54
C LEU A 50 -15.04 3.28 14.88
N LYS A 51 -15.47 2.15 15.41
CA LYS A 51 -16.86 1.91 15.85
C LYS A 51 -17.16 2.46 17.24
N ASP A 52 -16.13 2.75 18.01
CA ASP A 52 -16.27 3.32 19.35
C ASP A 52 -16.69 4.80 19.23
N LYS A 53 -17.94 5.07 19.61
CA LYS A 53 -18.55 6.41 19.50
C LYS A 53 -18.04 7.40 20.54
N ASP A 54 -17.42 6.90 21.61
CA ASP A 54 -16.86 7.71 22.68
C ASP A 54 -15.46 8.24 22.32
N ASN A 55 -14.85 7.69 21.29
CA ASN A 55 -13.55 8.08 20.78
C ASN A 55 -13.63 9.01 19.56
N ALA A 56 -12.83 10.06 19.53
CA ALA A 56 -12.57 10.77 18.29
C ALA A 56 -11.83 9.84 17.32
N GLN A 57 -12.33 9.65 16.10
CA GLN A 57 -11.75 8.70 15.12
C GLN A 57 -10.26 8.94 14.86
N ASP A 58 -9.79 10.18 15.00
CA ASP A 58 -8.38 10.53 14.83
C ASP A 58 -7.47 9.90 15.92
N THR A 59 -8.03 9.47 17.07
CA THR A 59 -7.29 8.76 18.11
C THR A 59 -6.91 7.34 17.71
N CYS A 60 -7.58 6.77 16.70
CA CYS A 60 -7.26 5.46 16.14
C CYS A 60 -5.97 5.47 15.31
N ILE A 61 -5.45 6.65 14.95
CA ILE A 61 -4.19 6.77 14.22
C ILE A 61 -3.02 6.46 15.17
N GLY A 62 -2.22 5.46 14.82
CA GLY A 62 -1.11 4.98 15.62
C GLY A 62 -1.46 3.84 16.57
N ILE A 63 -2.69 3.32 16.55
CA ILE A 63 -3.13 2.26 17.47
C ILE A 63 -2.37 0.94 17.26
N ILE A 64 -1.84 0.69 16.07
CA ILE A 64 -0.99 -0.45 15.75
C ILE A 64 0.48 -0.07 15.85
N ALA A 65 0.86 1.05 15.27
CA ALA A 65 2.27 1.47 15.18
C ALA A 65 2.87 1.77 16.55
N ARG A 66 2.18 2.52 17.42
CA ARG A 66 2.69 2.90 18.73
C ARG A 66 3.05 1.69 19.64
N PRO A 67 2.16 0.70 19.85
CA PRO A 67 2.51 -0.49 20.62
C PRO A 67 3.62 -1.33 19.97
N CYS A 68 3.68 -1.35 18.64
CA CYS A 68 4.71 -2.04 17.88
C CYS A 68 6.08 -1.39 18.11
N ILE A 69 6.16 -0.05 18.14
CA ILE A 69 7.40 0.69 18.38
C ILE A 69 7.85 0.55 19.86
N GLY A 70 6.90 0.52 20.79
CA GLY A 70 7.16 0.45 22.24
C GLY A 70 7.64 1.79 22.82
N ASP A 71 7.72 1.84 24.15
CA ASP A 71 8.00 3.08 24.88
C ASP A 71 9.50 3.43 24.99
N GLU A 72 10.40 2.47 24.72
CA GLU A 72 11.82 2.61 25.07
C GLU A 72 12.73 3.11 23.95
N GLY A 73 12.23 3.46 22.79
CA GLY A 73 13.05 4.06 21.71
C GLY A 73 14.27 3.20 21.24
N ALA A 74 14.32 1.93 21.67
CA ALA A 74 15.46 1.04 21.48
C ALA A 74 15.43 0.27 20.14
N ARG A 75 14.40 0.48 19.31
CA ARG A 75 14.28 -0.23 18.03
C ARG A 75 15.17 0.37 16.96
N ALA A 76 15.69 -0.51 16.09
CA ALA A 76 16.39 -0.05 14.90
C ALA A 76 15.45 0.79 14.01
N PRO A 77 15.93 1.78 13.28
CA PRO A 77 15.12 2.61 12.40
C PRO A 77 14.27 1.81 11.41
N SER A 78 14.79 0.68 10.91
CA SER A 78 14.05 -0.23 10.01
C SER A 78 12.85 -0.90 10.68
N GLU A 79 12.94 -1.22 11.97
CA GLU A 79 11.84 -1.81 12.73
C GLU A 79 10.75 -0.78 13.00
N VAL A 80 11.13 0.47 13.29
CA VAL A 80 10.19 1.60 13.45
C VAL A 80 9.43 1.84 12.15
N ILE A 81 10.13 1.85 11.01
CA ILE A 81 9.51 1.97 9.69
C ILE A 81 8.50 0.85 9.48
N ALA A 82 8.89 -0.41 9.74
CA ALA A 82 8.00 -1.56 9.56
C ALA A 82 6.72 -1.46 10.42
N CYS A 83 6.79 -0.88 11.62
CA CYS A 83 5.61 -0.64 12.46
C CYS A 83 4.64 0.38 11.82
N PHE A 84 5.16 1.47 11.26
CA PHE A 84 4.33 2.46 10.55
C PHE A 84 3.77 1.90 9.25
N ASP A 85 4.58 1.19 8.45
CA ASP A 85 4.14 0.57 7.19
C ASP A 85 3.03 -0.46 7.44
N ARG A 86 3.12 -1.23 8.52
CA ARG A 86 2.09 -2.20 8.92
C ARG A 86 0.74 -1.53 9.18
N GLU A 87 0.71 -0.40 9.84
CA GLU A 87 -0.53 0.34 10.09
C GLU A 87 -1.01 1.07 8.83
N GLU A 88 -0.09 1.68 8.07
CA GLU A 88 -0.40 2.36 6.80
C GLU A 88 -1.12 1.44 5.82
N GLN A 89 -0.73 0.16 5.72
CA GLN A 89 -1.39 -0.82 4.85
C GLN A 89 -2.87 -1.01 5.20
N VAL A 90 -3.22 -1.00 6.48
CA VAL A 90 -4.63 -1.08 6.91
C VAL A 90 -5.39 0.18 6.50
N TRP A 91 -4.81 1.35 6.74
CA TRP A 91 -5.42 2.61 6.35
C TRP A 91 -5.59 2.75 4.84
N ASP A 92 -4.62 2.27 4.04
CA ASP A 92 -4.71 2.25 2.58
C ASP A 92 -5.83 1.32 2.09
N GLN A 93 -6.00 0.17 2.72
CA GLN A 93 -7.13 -0.73 2.44
C GLN A 93 -8.47 -0.05 2.73
N LEU A 94 -8.61 0.63 3.88
CA LEU A 94 -9.83 1.34 4.26
C LEU A 94 -10.11 2.53 3.32
N LEU A 95 -9.07 3.30 2.97
CA LEU A 95 -9.12 4.38 2.00
C LEU A 95 -9.62 3.89 0.65
N THR A 96 -9.03 2.80 0.15
CA THR A 96 -9.40 2.20 -1.13
C THR A 96 -10.83 1.71 -1.14
N THR A 97 -11.30 1.12 -0.04
CA THR A 97 -12.69 0.67 0.12
C THR A 97 -13.64 1.86 0.08
N ALA A 98 -13.42 2.88 0.90
CA ALA A 98 -14.25 4.08 0.92
C ALA A 98 -14.25 4.83 -0.44
N TYR A 99 -13.10 4.89 -1.11
CA TYR A 99 -13.02 5.48 -2.45
C TYR A 99 -13.89 4.72 -3.46
N ARG A 100 -13.89 3.39 -3.44
CA ARG A 100 -14.73 2.57 -4.33
C ARG A 100 -16.21 2.78 -4.05
N GLU A 101 -16.61 2.75 -2.79
CA GLU A 101 -18.01 3.00 -2.39
C GLU A 101 -18.51 4.37 -2.87
N LEU A 102 -17.68 5.41 -2.70
CA LEU A 102 -17.97 6.74 -3.23
C LEU A 102 -18.07 6.72 -4.76
N ASN A 103 -17.09 6.14 -5.44
CA ASN A 103 -17.06 6.09 -6.90
C ASN A 103 -18.30 5.40 -7.47
N ASP A 104 -18.82 4.37 -6.80
CA ASP A 104 -20.00 3.62 -7.25
C ASP A 104 -21.31 4.39 -7.01
N SER A 105 -21.35 5.29 -6.05
CA SER A 105 -22.52 6.10 -5.70
C SER A 105 -22.64 7.42 -6.47
N LEU A 106 -21.59 7.87 -7.15
CA LEU A 106 -21.48 9.18 -7.78
C LEU A 106 -21.81 9.15 -9.30
N THR A 107 -22.27 10.29 -9.83
CA THR A 107 -22.39 10.49 -11.28
C THR A 107 -21.00 10.52 -11.96
N SER A 108 -20.96 10.43 -13.30
CA SER A 108 -19.68 10.45 -14.03
C SER A 108 -18.88 11.75 -13.78
N GLU A 109 -19.55 12.90 -13.79
CA GLU A 109 -18.91 14.19 -13.51
C GLU A 109 -18.36 14.27 -12.08
N GLN A 110 -19.12 13.78 -11.10
CA GLN A 110 -18.69 13.74 -9.70
C GLN A 110 -17.50 12.77 -9.50
N ARG A 111 -17.49 11.63 -10.19
CA ARG A 111 -16.34 10.69 -10.19
C ARG A 111 -15.07 11.34 -10.73
N ASP A 112 -15.17 12.15 -11.78
CA ASP A 112 -14.00 12.84 -12.33
C ASP A 112 -13.44 13.86 -11.32
N LYS A 113 -14.32 14.55 -10.59
CA LYS A 113 -13.92 15.47 -9.51
C LYS A 113 -13.31 14.74 -8.33
N LEU A 114 -13.89 13.59 -7.92
CA LEU A 114 -13.32 12.73 -6.87
C LEU A 114 -11.92 12.25 -7.25
N ARG A 115 -11.75 11.80 -8.49
CA ARG A 115 -10.44 11.37 -9.01
C ARG A 115 -9.41 12.50 -9.00
N ALA A 116 -9.78 13.69 -9.46
CA ALA A 116 -8.90 14.86 -9.45
C ALA A 116 -8.50 15.25 -8.01
N MET A 117 -9.45 15.22 -7.08
CA MET A 117 -9.20 15.45 -5.66
C MET A 117 -8.23 14.40 -5.06
N GLN A 118 -8.36 13.14 -5.46
CA GLN A 118 -7.47 12.07 -4.99
C GLN A 118 -6.04 12.24 -5.54
N HIS A 119 -5.89 12.59 -6.81
CA HIS A 119 -4.58 12.90 -7.39
C HIS A 119 -3.90 14.08 -6.70
N SER A 120 -4.62 15.17 -6.44
CA SER A 120 -4.07 16.33 -5.72
C SER A 120 -3.63 15.97 -4.31
N TRP A 121 -4.37 15.07 -3.64
CA TRP A 121 -3.97 14.59 -2.32
C TRP A 121 -2.70 13.74 -2.39
N LEU A 122 -2.56 12.83 -3.36
CA LEU A 122 -1.34 12.03 -3.54
C LEU A 122 -0.10 12.91 -3.75
N ASP A 123 -0.20 13.92 -4.59
CA ASP A 123 0.89 14.89 -4.81
C ASP A 123 1.24 15.67 -3.52
N THR A 124 0.23 16.05 -2.76
CA THR A 124 0.41 16.73 -1.46
C THR A 124 1.05 15.80 -0.43
N LEU A 125 0.61 14.55 -0.35
CA LEU A 125 1.19 13.52 0.53
C LEU A 125 2.68 13.35 0.28
N GLU A 126 3.05 13.16 -0.99
CA GLU A 126 4.45 12.98 -1.39
C GLU A 126 5.30 14.18 -0.98
N ARG A 127 4.88 15.41 -1.30
CA ARG A 127 5.61 16.64 -0.96
C ARG A 127 5.70 16.84 0.54
N THR A 128 4.62 16.62 1.27
CA THR A 128 4.59 16.79 2.73
C THR A 128 5.55 15.84 3.41
N CYS A 129 5.54 14.57 3.02
CA CYS A 129 6.40 13.57 3.67
C CYS A 129 7.86 13.67 3.21
N ALA A 130 8.13 14.12 1.98
CA ALA A 130 9.46 14.46 1.53
C ALA A 130 10.08 15.62 2.34
N PHE A 131 9.25 16.60 2.76
CA PHE A 131 9.71 17.67 3.65
C PHE A 131 10.18 17.13 5.01
N TYR A 132 9.45 16.17 5.60
CA TYR A 132 9.89 15.51 6.84
C TYR A 132 11.24 14.80 6.67
N TYR A 133 11.43 14.12 5.55
CA TYR A 133 12.70 13.47 5.22
C TYR A 133 13.86 14.47 5.18
N GLN A 134 13.66 15.63 4.56
CA GLN A 134 14.68 16.66 4.46
C GLN A 134 14.96 17.35 5.81
N TYR A 135 13.92 17.56 6.61
CA TYR A 135 14.05 18.26 7.90
C TYR A 135 14.79 17.43 8.95
N PHE A 136 14.44 16.14 9.09
CA PHE A 136 14.96 15.33 10.18
C PHE A 136 16.35 14.75 9.95
N GLN A 137 16.89 14.72 8.80
CA GLN A 137 18.22 14.23 8.44
C GLN A 137 18.73 13.00 9.24
N GLY A 138 19.74 12.29 8.72
CA GLY A 138 20.33 11.13 9.39
C GLY A 138 19.37 9.95 9.57
N SER A 139 19.61 9.14 10.62
CA SER A 139 18.88 7.89 10.86
C SER A 139 17.39 8.07 11.17
N MET A 140 16.97 9.26 11.59
CA MET A 140 15.59 9.57 11.91
C MET A 140 14.76 9.98 10.69
N ALA A 141 15.38 10.35 9.59
CA ALA A 141 14.69 10.85 8.40
C ALA A 141 13.65 9.85 7.84
N ASN A 142 14.05 8.60 7.64
CA ASN A 142 13.16 7.56 7.12
C ASN A 142 12.03 7.18 8.08
N PRO A 143 12.26 6.94 9.39
CA PRO A 143 11.18 6.74 10.37
C PRO A 143 10.16 7.88 10.40
N MET A 144 10.62 9.14 10.33
CA MET A 144 9.73 10.30 10.36
C MET A 144 8.92 10.43 9.06
N MET A 145 9.51 10.06 7.93
CA MET A 145 8.79 9.99 6.66
C MET A 145 7.71 8.89 6.69
N ALA A 146 8.04 7.69 7.20
CA ALA A 146 7.08 6.59 7.34
C ALA A 146 5.92 6.98 8.27
N ASN A 147 6.20 7.61 9.41
CA ASN A 147 5.17 8.16 10.31
C ASN A 147 4.28 9.19 9.61
N CYS A 148 4.88 10.09 8.80
CA CYS A 148 4.12 11.06 8.03
C CYS A 148 3.14 10.36 7.08
N ARG A 149 3.61 9.38 6.31
CA ARG A 149 2.78 8.63 5.37
C ARG A 149 1.63 7.91 6.07
N ASN A 150 1.92 7.18 7.13
CA ASN A 150 0.90 6.50 7.94
C ASN A 150 -0.20 7.49 8.38
N ARG A 151 0.17 8.62 8.96
CA ARG A 151 -0.79 9.62 9.46
C ARG A 151 -1.61 10.26 8.35
N GLU A 152 -0.99 10.66 7.25
CA GLU A 152 -1.70 11.33 6.16
C GLU A 152 -2.61 10.36 5.39
N THR A 153 -2.19 9.09 5.21
CA THR A 153 -3.05 8.02 4.65
C THR A 153 -4.25 7.76 5.55
N ALA A 154 -4.04 7.67 6.87
CA ALA A 154 -5.12 7.50 7.85
C ALA A 154 -6.13 8.67 7.81
N ARG A 155 -5.66 9.90 7.82
CA ARG A 155 -6.53 11.10 7.71
C ARG A 155 -7.34 11.10 6.43
N ARG A 156 -6.73 10.69 5.33
CA ARG A 156 -7.42 10.58 4.06
C ARG A 156 -8.49 9.48 4.07
N ALA A 157 -8.18 8.32 4.64
CA ALA A 157 -9.15 7.25 4.84
C ALA A 157 -10.36 7.74 5.64
N LEU A 158 -10.12 8.37 6.78
CA LEU A 158 -11.17 8.93 7.64
C LEU A 158 -12.02 9.97 6.91
N PHE A 159 -11.38 10.85 6.13
CA PHE A 159 -12.12 11.83 5.32
C PHE A 159 -13.07 11.16 4.33
N LEU A 160 -12.60 10.15 3.59
CA LEU A 160 -13.42 9.47 2.59
C LEU A 160 -14.54 8.63 3.24
N ILE A 161 -14.28 7.98 4.38
CA ILE A 161 -15.28 7.21 5.15
C ILE A 161 -16.40 8.15 5.59
N ARG A 162 -16.08 9.26 6.24
CA ARG A 162 -17.07 10.26 6.67
C ARG A 162 -17.86 10.81 5.50
N PHE A 163 -17.18 11.14 4.41
CA PHE A 163 -17.83 11.66 3.20
C PHE A 163 -18.78 10.64 2.58
N ALA A 164 -18.42 9.35 2.58
CA ALA A 164 -19.32 8.28 2.12
C ALA A 164 -20.55 8.11 3.02
N ASP A 165 -20.39 8.30 4.33
CA ASP A 165 -21.50 8.22 5.30
C ASP A 165 -22.45 9.41 5.20
N ASP A 166 -21.95 10.61 4.88
CA ASP A 166 -22.71 11.85 4.76
C ASP A 166 -23.50 11.95 3.44
N LEU A 167 -23.13 11.17 2.42
CA LEU A 167 -23.86 11.18 1.15
C LEU A 167 -25.26 10.56 1.33
N PRO A 168 -26.30 11.17 0.73
CA PRO A 168 -27.62 10.56 0.69
C PRO A 168 -27.49 9.16 0.07
N LYS A 169 -27.76 8.13 0.86
CA LYS A 169 -27.88 6.76 0.35
C LYS A 169 -29.17 6.69 -0.45
N ASP A 170 -29.08 7.12 -1.71
CA ASP A 170 -30.23 7.18 -2.61
C ASP A 170 -30.75 5.75 -2.79
N LYS A 171 -31.94 5.53 -2.22
CA LYS A 171 -32.65 4.25 -2.31
C LYS A 171 -33.23 4.14 -3.70
N GLY A 172 -32.42 3.65 -4.64
CA GLY A 172 -32.91 3.14 -5.93
C GLY A 172 -32.92 4.14 -7.06
N ARG A 173 -31.98 4.01 -7.92
CA ARG A 173 -32.16 4.15 -9.37
C ARG A 173 -31.98 2.82 -10.03
#